data_e83c46a7c86a75455614e60afe8e4bde
#
_entry.id   e83c46a7c86a75455614e60afe8e4bde
#
_cell.length_a   1.000
_cell.length_b   1.000
_cell.length_c   1.000
_cell.angle_alpha   90.00
_cell.angle_beta   90.00
_cell.angle_gamma   90.00
#
_symmetry.space_group_name_H-M   'P 1'
#
loop_
_entity.id
_entity.type
_entity.pdbx_description
1 polymer ?
#
loop_
_entity_poly.entity_id
_entity_poly.type
_entity_poly.pdbx_seq_one_letter_code
_entity_poly.pdbx_strand_id
1 'polypeptide(L)'
;MPRRTATLEDVARAAGVSQQTVSRVLNRPEVVSARTREQVIRAMQALHYVPNRSAQLLAGKAAPSIGLITASLTLHAPSQIAAAIKSHASLHQLEVAIAMPAQADFVALQARLDELRAQHIRGVIVSLPLESATAERLVQDNSDMACLFLDVSPEADVCCVRFDHRDGCGACVRHLWELGHREFGLLAGPESSVSARLRLASWREALHSLNIARSTTVFGDWSAASGWQKTFELLHLQPRISAIVVANDQMALGVLSALAQLNRSGSQAVSVTGYDDTADSLYFQPPLTTVAQDFDLLGKRAVERLIALMAAPQLRIRELLPTRLIVRQSAWPVAAAEDRQQTLAQLKALVEKL
;
A
#
# COMPACT_ATOMS: atom_id res chain seq x y z
N MET A 1 10.13 30.30 -30.75
CA MET A 1 9.16 29.54 -31.57
C MET A 1 9.12 28.10 -31.04
N PRO A 2 7.97 27.51 -30.79
CA PRO A 2 7.91 26.10 -30.37
C PRO A 2 8.51 25.23 -31.49
N ARG A 3 9.47 24.36 -31.14
CA ARG A 3 10.04 23.39 -32.06
C ARG A 3 8.92 22.45 -32.54
N ARG A 4 8.68 22.44 -33.85
CA ARG A 4 7.73 21.48 -34.45
C ARG A 4 8.23 20.06 -34.18
N THR A 5 7.39 19.24 -33.57
CA THR A 5 7.70 17.83 -33.34
C THR A 5 7.85 17.12 -34.69
N ALA A 6 8.94 16.37 -34.86
CA ALA A 6 9.16 15.59 -36.08
C ALA A 6 7.99 14.62 -36.33
N THR A 7 7.60 14.47 -37.56
CA THR A 7 6.53 13.57 -37.98
C THR A 7 7.11 12.31 -38.63
N LEU A 8 6.27 11.30 -38.82
CA LEU A 8 6.64 10.07 -39.54
C LEU A 8 7.06 10.38 -40.99
N GLU A 9 6.48 11.44 -41.59
CA GLU A 9 6.84 11.93 -42.92
C GLU A 9 8.25 12.54 -42.93
N ASP A 10 8.63 13.29 -41.91
CA ASP A 10 9.96 13.88 -41.81
C ASP A 10 11.04 12.79 -41.68
N VAL A 11 10.77 11.71 -40.93
CA VAL A 11 11.63 10.52 -40.85
C VAL A 11 11.74 9.83 -42.19
N ALA A 12 10.64 9.63 -42.92
CA ALA A 12 10.62 8.99 -44.21
C ALA A 12 11.49 9.77 -45.23
N ARG A 13 11.34 11.10 -45.23
CA ARG A 13 12.12 12.01 -46.07
C ARG A 13 13.61 11.96 -45.74
N ALA A 14 13.96 11.99 -44.44
CA ALA A 14 15.35 11.95 -44.00
C ALA A 14 16.03 10.59 -44.25
N ALA A 15 15.29 9.50 -44.17
CA ALA A 15 15.79 8.15 -44.48
C ALA A 15 15.73 7.78 -45.96
N GLY A 16 15.16 8.60 -46.84
CA GLY A 16 15.02 8.31 -48.27
C GLY A 16 14.09 7.13 -48.58
N VAL A 17 13.05 6.93 -47.75
CA VAL A 17 12.09 5.80 -47.89
C VAL A 17 10.65 6.29 -47.82
N SER A 18 9.69 5.43 -48.15
CA SER A 18 8.27 5.78 -47.98
C SER A 18 7.84 5.75 -46.49
N GLN A 19 6.79 6.51 -46.14
CA GLN A 19 6.17 6.44 -44.82
C GLN A 19 5.75 5.01 -44.43
N GLN A 20 5.29 4.24 -45.42
CA GLN A 20 4.94 2.83 -45.23
C GLN A 20 6.16 1.99 -44.83
N THR A 21 7.35 2.28 -45.37
CA THR A 21 8.60 1.61 -45.02
C THR A 21 9.01 1.98 -43.60
N VAL A 22 8.91 3.25 -43.18
CA VAL A 22 9.15 3.67 -41.79
C VAL A 22 8.18 2.96 -40.86
N SER A 23 6.90 2.92 -41.18
CA SER A 23 5.89 2.18 -40.42
C SER A 23 6.19 0.69 -40.34
N ARG A 24 6.73 0.05 -41.40
CA ARG A 24 7.16 -1.36 -41.37
C ARG A 24 8.38 -1.55 -40.45
N VAL A 25 9.36 -0.66 -40.49
CA VAL A 25 10.52 -0.70 -39.56
C VAL A 25 10.09 -0.63 -38.09
N LEU A 26 9.11 0.22 -37.77
CA LEU A 26 8.57 0.34 -36.43
C LEU A 26 7.71 -0.84 -35.99
N ASN A 27 7.03 -1.49 -36.96
CA ASN A 27 5.97 -2.42 -36.67
C ASN A 27 6.26 -3.88 -37.02
N ARG A 28 7.11 -4.10 -38.00
CA ARG A 28 7.49 -5.42 -38.54
C ARG A 28 8.94 -5.37 -39.03
N PRO A 29 9.91 -5.16 -38.13
CA PRO A 29 11.31 -4.97 -38.50
C PRO A 29 11.89 -6.19 -39.25
N GLU A 30 11.32 -7.36 -39.04
CA GLU A 30 11.72 -8.62 -39.69
C GLU A 30 11.45 -8.64 -41.19
N VAL A 31 10.47 -7.92 -41.71
CA VAL A 31 10.14 -7.85 -43.13
C VAL A 31 10.90 -6.77 -43.90
N VAL A 32 11.80 -6.03 -43.20
CA VAL A 32 12.59 -4.93 -43.81
C VAL A 32 14.08 -5.31 -43.76
N SER A 33 14.82 -5.04 -44.86
CA SER A 33 16.25 -5.29 -44.93
C SER A 33 17.02 -4.62 -43.79
N ALA A 34 18.07 -5.24 -43.29
CA ALA A 34 18.93 -4.68 -42.24
C ALA A 34 19.41 -3.27 -42.58
N ARG A 35 19.81 -3.03 -43.82
CA ARG A 35 20.29 -1.75 -44.33
C ARG A 35 19.20 -0.66 -44.21
N THR A 36 17.99 -0.96 -44.66
CA THR A 36 16.90 0.02 -44.65
C THR A 36 16.46 0.29 -43.18
N ARG A 37 16.43 -0.73 -42.33
CA ARG A 37 16.12 -0.58 -40.91
C ARG A 37 17.13 0.37 -40.22
N GLU A 38 18.40 0.18 -40.49
CA GLU A 38 19.47 1.03 -39.89
C GLU A 38 19.38 2.49 -40.36
N GLN A 39 19.06 2.73 -41.65
CA GLN A 39 18.85 4.08 -42.20
C GLN A 39 17.67 4.78 -41.49
N VAL A 40 16.56 4.11 -41.32
CA VAL A 40 15.40 4.66 -40.62
C VAL A 40 15.67 4.95 -39.16
N ILE A 41 16.35 4.02 -38.44
CA ILE A 41 16.73 4.24 -37.03
C ILE A 41 17.64 5.45 -36.87
N ARG A 42 18.64 5.62 -37.73
CA ARG A 42 19.50 6.82 -37.73
C ARG A 42 18.74 8.10 -37.99
N ALA A 43 17.80 8.09 -38.93
CA ALA A 43 16.95 9.26 -39.22
C ALA A 43 16.04 9.60 -38.01
N MET A 44 15.47 8.61 -37.35
CA MET A 44 14.66 8.81 -36.12
C MET A 44 15.52 9.44 -35.00
N GLN A 45 16.73 8.95 -34.77
CA GLN A 45 17.67 9.49 -33.76
C GLN A 45 18.05 10.95 -34.09
N ALA A 46 18.42 11.23 -35.34
CA ALA A 46 18.82 12.55 -35.77
C ALA A 46 17.71 13.60 -35.66
N LEU A 47 16.45 13.17 -35.86
CA LEU A 47 15.27 14.04 -35.77
C LEU A 47 14.63 14.04 -34.36
N HIS A 48 15.18 13.29 -33.40
CA HIS A 48 14.56 13.04 -32.09
C HIS A 48 13.10 12.61 -32.22
N TYR A 49 12.80 11.82 -33.25
CA TYR A 49 11.47 11.35 -33.52
C TYR A 49 11.08 10.25 -32.51
N VAL A 50 9.96 10.50 -31.82
CA VAL A 50 9.32 9.49 -30.98
C VAL A 50 8.01 9.11 -31.64
N PRO A 51 7.75 7.81 -31.87
CA PRO A 51 6.49 7.35 -32.46
C PRO A 51 5.27 7.88 -31.67
N ASN A 52 4.29 8.44 -32.35
CA ASN A 52 3.09 8.95 -31.72
C ASN A 52 2.23 7.78 -31.22
N ARG A 53 2.03 7.70 -29.91
CA ARG A 53 1.19 6.66 -29.27
C ARG A 53 -0.25 6.64 -29.80
N SER A 54 -0.85 7.81 -30.06
CA SER A 54 -2.21 7.89 -30.60
C SER A 54 -2.29 7.29 -32.02
N ALA A 55 -1.23 7.47 -32.84
CA ALA A 55 -1.15 6.84 -34.15
C ALA A 55 -0.94 5.32 -34.07
N GLN A 56 -0.22 4.83 -33.07
CA GLN A 56 -0.05 3.40 -32.79
C GLN A 56 -1.37 2.77 -32.31
N LEU A 57 -2.13 3.49 -31.45
CA LEU A 57 -3.49 3.09 -31.03
C LEU A 57 -4.44 2.93 -32.21
N LEU A 58 -4.47 3.92 -33.12
CA LEU A 58 -5.28 3.88 -34.35
C LEU A 58 -4.86 2.74 -35.29
N ALA A 59 -3.58 2.36 -35.25
CA ALA A 59 -3.04 1.22 -36.01
C ALA A 59 -3.22 -0.14 -35.28
N GLY A 60 -3.99 -0.21 -34.18
CA GLY A 60 -4.22 -1.43 -33.40
C GLY A 60 -3.03 -1.91 -32.58
N LYS A 61 -2.06 -1.05 -32.27
CA LYS A 61 -0.78 -1.37 -31.63
C LYS A 61 -0.50 -0.55 -30.38
N ALA A 62 -1.51 -0.35 -29.54
CA ALA A 62 -1.29 0.14 -28.20
C ALA A 62 -0.34 -0.79 -27.44
N ALA A 63 0.61 -0.24 -26.69
CA ALA A 63 1.29 -1.02 -25.68
C ALA A 63 0.23 -1.64 -24.76
N PRO A 64 0.29 -2.94 -24.48
CA PRO A 64 -0.66 -3.56 -23.60
C PRO A 64 -0.63 -2.84 -22.24
N SER A 65 -1.80 -2.48 -21.75
CA SER A 65 -1.93 -1.63 -20.56
C SER A 65 -2.90 -2.28 -19.57
N ILE A 66 -2.61 -2.08 -18.27
CA ILE A 66 -3.49 -2.43 -17.17
C ILE A 66 -3.90 -1.18 -16.41
N GLY A 67 -5.04 -1.23 -15.74
CA GLY A 67 -5.50 -0.17 -14.86
C GLY A 67 -5.13 -0.43 -13.40
N LEU A 68 -4.87 0.64 -12.65
CA LEU A 68 -4.82 0.63 -11.20
C LEU A 68 -5.80 1.68 -10.68
N ILE A 69 -6.82 1.24 -9.95
CA ILE A 69 -7.71 2.13 -9.22
C ILE A 69 -7.25 2.12 -7.76
N THR A 70 -6.86 3.28 -7.23
CA THR A 70 -6.27 3.38 -5.89
C THR A 70 -6.73 4.64 -5.16
N ALA A 71 -6.50 4.67 -3.84
CA ALA A 71 -6.71 5.85 -3.01
C ALA A 71 -5.63 6.92 -3.27
N SER A 72 -5.61 7.93 -2.43
CA SER A 72 -4.60 9.00 -2.51
C SER A 72 -3.17 8.46 -2.36
N LEU A 73 -2.31 8.79 -3.31
CA LEU A 73 -0.89 8.43 -3.28
C LEU A 73 -0.07 9.23 -2.23
N THR A 74 -0.70 10.13 -1.48
CA THR A 74 -0.06 10.79 -0.33
C THR A 74 0.04 9.87 0.88
N LEU A 75 -0.75 8.78 0.92
CA LEU A 75 -0.65 7.74 1.93
C LEU A 75 0.43 6.72 1.58
N HIS A 76 1.11 6.19 2.59
CA HIS A 76 2.25 5.28 2.40
C HIS A 76 1.84 4.01 1.64
N ALA A 77 0.92 3.21 2.15
CA ALA A 77 0.56 1.93 1.54
C ALA A 77 0.07 2.07 0.09
N PRO A 78 -0.85 2.98 -0.29
CA PRO A 78 -1.24 3.18 -1.68
C PRO A 78 -0.07 3.56 -2.59
N SER A 79 0.86 4.40 -2.14
CA SER A 79 2.03 4.79 -2.95
C SER A 79 2.99 3.62 -3.18
N GLN A 80 3.27 2.81 -2.14
CA GLN A 80 4.13 1.63 -2.27
C GLN A 80 3.52 0.56 -3.18
N ILE A 81 2.22 0.30 -3.04
CA ILE A 81 1.48 -0.62 -3.90
C ILE A 81 1.53 -0.16 -5.36
N ALA A 82 1.29 1.14 -5.63
CA ALA A 82 1.34 1.68 -6.98
C ALA A 82 2.76 1.59 -7.59
N ALA A 83 3.80 1.87 -6.81
CA ALA A 83 5.20 1.76 -7.23
C ALA A 83 5.56 0.30 -7.56
N ALA A 84 5.18 -0.65 -6.71
CA ALA A 84 5.42 -2.08 -6.92
C ALA A 84 4.69 -2.60 -8.16
N ILE A 85 3.40 -2.27 -8.32
CA ILE A 85 2.62 -2.66 -9.51
C ILE A 85 3.27 -2.09 -10.78
N LYS A 86 3.67 -0.81 -10.78
CA LYS A 86 4.33 -0.18 -11.94
C LYS A 86 5.65 -0.86 -12.27
N SER A 87 6.47 -1.18 -11.27
CA SER A 87 7.75 -1.87 -11.44
C SER A 87 7.54 -3.26 -12.06
N HIS A 88 6.67 -4.08 -11.46
CA HIS A 88 6.42 -5.45 -11.95
C HIS A 88 5.68 -5.48 -13.28
N ALA A 89 4.74 -4.56 -13.55
CA ALA A 89 4.08 -4.44 -14.85
C ALA A 89 5.08 -4.17 -15.98
N SER A 90 6.09 -3.32 -15.73
CA SER A 90 7.11 -3.01 -16.73
C SER A 90 7.97 -4.22 -17.13
N LEU A 91 8.18 -5.19 -16.23
CA LEU A 91 8.87 -6.46 -16.54
C LEU A 91 8.08 -7.32 -17.55
N HIS A 92 6.77 -7.14 -17.59
CA HIS A 92 5.86 -7.79 -18.55
C HIS A 92 5.54 -6.89 -19.75
N GLN A 93 6.27 -5.77 -19.93
CA GLN A 93 6.03 -4.79 -21.00
C GLN A 93 4.61 -4.17 -20.96
N LEU A 94 4.00 -4.11 -19.75
CA LEU A 94 2.70 -3.52 -19.51
C LEU A 94 2.86 -2.08 -19.02
N GLU A 95 2.03 -1.17 -19.57
CA GLU A 95 1.86 0.17 -19.01
C GLU A 95 0.77 0.16 -17.94
N VAL A 96 0.89 1.05 -16.96
CA VAL A 96 -0.11 1.18 -15.88
C VAL A 96 -0.76 2.55 -15.96
N ALA A 97 -2.07 2.57 -16.18
CA ALA A 97 -2.91 3.75 -16.06
C ALA A 97 -3.47 3.82 -14.64
N ILE A 98 -3.20 4.92 -13.94
CA ILE A 98 -3.66 5.10 -12.55
C ILE A 98 -4.90 5.99 -12.55
N ALA A 99 -5.95 5.52 -11.89
CA ALA A 99 -7.18 6.26 -11.65
C ALA A 99 -7.43 6.38 -10.14
N MET A 100 -7.75 7.59 -9.69
CA MET A 100 -8.02 7.89 -8.28
C MET A 100 -9.44 8.47 -8.17
N PRO A 101 -10.44 7.69 -7.75
CA PRO A 101 -11.78 8.21 -7.49
C PRO A 101 -11.76 9.08 -6.23
N ALA A 102 -12.61 10.10 -6.20
CA ALA A 102 -12.75 10.97 -5.01
C ALA A 102 -13.37 10.23 -3.80
N GLN A 103 -14.18 9.21 -4.07
CA GLN A 103 -14.84 8.36 -3.07
C GLN A 103 -14.77 6.89 -3.50
N ALA A 104 -14.80 5.98 -2.53
CA ALA A 104 -14.79 4.54 -2.78
C ALA A 104 -16.21 3.96 -2.93
N ASP A 105 -17.12 4.70 -3.59
CA ASP A 105 -18.47 4.22 -3.87
C ASP A 105 -18.58 3.60 -5.26
N PHE A 106 -19.67 2.86 -5.49
CA PHE A 106 -19.90 2.13 -6.73
C PHE A 106 -19.91 3.06 -7.95
N VAL A 107 -20.54 4.25 -7.85
CA VAL A 107 -20.71 5.16 -8.99
C VAL A 107 -19.36 5.75 -9.43
N ALA A 108 -18.58 6.21 -8.46
CA ALA A 108 -17.25 6.74 -8.72
C ALA A 108 -16.30 5.67 -9.30
N LEU A 109 -16.36 4.43 -8.79
CA LEU A 109 -15.58 3.32 -9.29
C LEU A 109 -15.99 2.91 -10.70
N GLN A 110 -17.29 2.83 -11.00
CA GLN A 110 -17.80 2.52 -12.32
C GLN A 110 -17.33 3.56 -13.36
N ALA A 111 -17.39 4.85 -13.02
CA ALA A 111 -16.88 5.91 -13.89
C ALA A 111 -15.38 5.73 -14.21
N ARG A 112 -14.55 5.31 -13.24
CA ARG A 112 -13.12 5.03 -13.50
C ARG A 112 -12.92 3.79 -14.37
N LEU A 113 -13.73 2.75 -14.17
CA LEU A 113 -13.70 1.58 -15.06
C LEU A 113 -14.07 1.94 -16.49
N ASP A 114 -15.10 2.80 -16.68
CA ASP A 114 -15.52 3.24 -18.01
C ASP A 114 -14.44 4.10 -18.69
N GLU A 115 -13.74 4.96 -17.96
CA GLU A 115 -12.58 5.71 -18.48
C GLU A 115 -11.43 4.77 -18.89
N LEU A 116 -11.11 3.76 -18.10
CA LEU A 116 -10.09 2.76 -18.43
C LEU A 116 -10.51 1.91 -19.62
N ARG A 117 -11.79 1.54 -19.71
CA ARG A 117 -12.37 0.82 -20.84
C ARG A 117 -12.27 1.64 -22.15
N ALA A 118 -12.51 2.95 -22.10
CA ALA A 118 -12.34 3.86 -23.24
C ALA A 118 -10.87 3.93 -23.73
N GLN A 119 -9.90 3.62 -22.86
CA GLN A 119 -8.48 3.48 -23.19
C GLN A 119 -8.10 2.07 -23.66
N HIS A 120 -9.07 1.20 -23.94
CA HIS A 120 -8.89 -0.22 -24.31
C HIS A 120 -8.22 -1.09 -23.24
N ILE A 121 -8.24 -0.68 -21.98
CA ILE A 121 -7.73 -1.47 -20.85
C ILE A 121 -8.77 -2.53 -20.50
N ARG A 122 -8.33 -3.78 -20.38
CA ARG A 122 -9.17 -4.94 -20.10
C ARG A 122 -8.87 -5.62 -18.77
N GLY A 123 -7.76 -5.24 -18.11
CA GLY A 123 -7.38 -5.76 -16.80
C GLY A 123 -7.18 -4.62 -15.82
N VAL A 124 -7.79 -4.70 -14.64
CA VAL A 124 -7.73 -3.65 -13.62
C VAL A 124 -7.44 -4.25 -12.26
N ILE A 125 -6.48 -3.64 -11.55
CA ILE A 125 -6.23 -3.89 -10.14
C ILE A 125 -6.96 -2.81 -9.34
N VAL A 126 -7.79 -3.22 -8.38
CA VAL A 126 -8.55 -2.31 -7.49
C VAL A 126 -7.93 -2.38 -6.10
N SER A 127 -7.27 -1.30 -5.69
CA SER A 127 -6.61 -1.14 -4.38
C SER A 127 -7.35 -0.08 -3.55
N LEU A 128 -8.61 -0.36 -3.26
CA LEU A 128 -9.51 0.46 -2.44
C LEU A 128 -10.27 -0.44 -1.47
N PRO A 129 -10.59 0.03 -0.25
CA PRO A 129 -11.37 -0.73 0.71
C PRO A 129 -12.81 -0.90 0.21
N LEU A 130 -13.18 -2.13 -0.15
CA LEU A 130 -14.49 -2.44 -0.68
C LEU A 130 -15.21 -3.53 0.10
N GLU A 131 -16.49 -3.28 0.37
CA GLU A 131 -17.40 -4.30 0.89
C GLU A 131 -17.79 -5.31 -0.20
N SER A 132 -18.18 -6.52 0.21
CA SER A 132 -18.53 -7.63 -0.68
C SER A 132 -19.50 -7.21 -1.78
N ALA A 133 -20.63 -6.60 -1.39
CA ALA A 133 -21.67 -6.23 -2.35
C ALA A 133 -21.18 -5.26 -3.46
N THR A 134 -20.33 -4.29 -3.11
CA THR A 134 -19.77 -3.35 -4.08
C THR A 134 -18.77 -4.05 -5.02
N ALA A 135 -17.87 -4.88 -4.47
CA ALA A 135 -16.87 -5.58 -5.26
C ALA A 135 -17.51 -6.59 -6.22
N GLU A 136 -18.46 -7.38 -5.75
CA GLU A 136 -19.18 -8.38 -6.54
C GLU A 136 -20.00 -7.73 -7.66
N ARG A 137 -20.70 -6.63 -7.36
CA ARG A 137 -21.43 -5.86 -8.35
C ARG A 137 -20.52 -5.28 -9.42
N LEU A 138 -19.35 -4.74 -9.04
CA LEU A 138 -18.37 -4.25 -10.03
C LEU A 138 -17.94 -5.35 -10.99
N VAL A 139 -17.72 -6.59 -10.51
CA VAL A 139 -17.37 -7.73 -11.38
C VAL A 139 -18.53 -8.11 -12.28
N GLN A 140 -19.77 -8.16 -11.76
CA GLN A 140 -20.97 -8.50 -12.52
C GLN A 140 -21.25 -7.50 -13.65
N ASP A 141 -21.21 -6.20 -13.34
CA ASP A 141 -21.52 -5.13 -14.30
C ASP A 141 -20.39 -4.89 -15.31
N ASN A 142 -19.18 -5.46 -15.08
CA ASN A 142 -17.98 -5.31 -15.92
C ASN A 142 -17.38 -6.66 -16.33
N SER A 143 -18.20 -7.61 -16.75
CA SER A 143 -17.77 -8.98 -17.12
C SER A 143 -16.79 -9.04 -18.31
N ASP A 144 -16.66 -7.96 -19.08
CA ASP A 144 -15.69 -7.78 -20.16
C ASP A 144 -14.30 -7.34 -19.68
N MET A 145 -14.14 -7.08 -18.38
CA MET A 145 -12.88 -6.67 -17.73
C MET A 145 -12.44 -7.67 -16.67
N ALA A 146 -11.15 -7.98 -16.63
CA ALA A 146 -10.57 -8.74 -15.53
C ALA A 146 -10.30 -7.81 -14.34
N CYS A 147 -11.03 -8.01 -13.23
CA CYS A 147 -10.87 -7.22 -12.00
C CYS A 147 -10.19 -8.05 -10.91
N LEU A 148 -9.09 -7.54 -10.37
CA LEU A 148 -8.37 -8.13 -9.22
C LEU A 148 -8.34 -7.14 -8.06
N PHE A 149 -8.73 -7.59 -6.86
CA PHE A 149 -8.87 -6.73 -5.68
C PHE A 149 -7.73 -6.95 -4.67
N LEU A 150 -7.24 -5.86 -4.05
CA LEU A 150 -6.18 -5.91 -3.04
C LEU A 150 -6.67 -5.58 -1.63
N ASP A 151 -7.72 -4.77 -1.50
CA ASP A 151 -8.31 -4.37 -0.22
C ASP A 151 -9.84 -4.56 -0.29
N VAL A 152 -10.27 -5.78 -0.05
CA VAL A 152 -11.68 -6.18 -0.16
C VAL A 152 -12.07 -7.06 1.03
N SER A 153 -13.34 -7.01 1.40
CA SER A 153 -13.90 -7.87 2.46
C SER A 153 -13.54 -9.35 2.24
N PRO A 154 -13.15 -10.08 3.30
CA PRO A 154 -12.82 -11.52 3.20
C PRO A 154 -13.97 -12.39 2.67
N GLU A 155 -15.21 -11.95 2.86
CA GLU A 155 -16.42 -12.66 2.45
C GLU A 155 -16.75 -12.46 0.96
N ALA A 156 -16.16 -11.46 0.30
CA ALA A 156 -16.44 -11.16 -1.10
C ALA A 156 -16.04 -12.33 -2.02
N ASP A 157 -16.94 -12.74 -2.91
CA ASP A 157 -16.65 -13.75 -3.93
C ASP A 157 -16.04 -13.12 -5.20
N VAL A 158 -14.84 -12.59 -5.04
CA VAL A 158 -14.07 -11.96 -6.12
C VAL A 158 -12.63 -12.44 -6.13
N CYS A 159 -11.95 -12.27 -7.26
CA CYS A 159 -10.51 -12.54 -7.36
C CYS A 159 -9.72 -11.49 -6.58
N CYS A 160 -8.90 -11.96 -5.62
CA CYS A 160 -8.13 -11.04 -4.77
C CYS A 160 -6.75 -11.59 -4.39
N VAL A 161 -5.84 -10.65 -4.10
CA VAL A 161 -4.56 -10.88 -3.41
C VAL A 161 -4.53 -9.91 -2.25
N ARG A 162 -4.46 -10.41 -1.01
CA ARG A 162 -4.56 -9.60 0.21
C ARG A 162 -3.50 -9.99 1.22
N PHE A 163 -3.21 -9.13 2.19
CA PHE A 163 -2.44 -9.53 3.36
C PHE A 163 -3.30 -10.31 4.36
N ASP A 164 -2.73 -11.34 4.98
CA ASP A 164 -3.27 -11.94 6.20
C ASP A 164 -2.79 -11.11 7.41
N HIS A 165 -3.72 -10.37 8.01
CA HIS A 165 -3.40 -9.52 9.14
C HIS A 165 -3.28 -10.27 10.47
N ARG A 166 -3.79 -11.50 10.56
CA ARG A 166 -3.91 -12.25 11.84
C ARG A 166 -2.57 -12.54 12.48
N ASP A 167 -1.63 -13.06 11.71
CA ASP A 167 -0.32 -13.47 12.25
C ASP A 167 0.48 -12.27 12.78
N GLY A 168 0.61 -11.22 11.98
CA GLY A 168 1.32 -10.01 12.37
C GLY A 168 0.69 -9.28 13.54
N CYS A 169 -0.64 -9.09 13.50
CA CYS A 169 -1.39 -8.46 14.58
C CYS A 169 -1.32 -9.29 15.88
N GLY A 170 -1.49 -10.61 15.77
CA GLY A 170 -1.39 -11.52 16.90
C GLY A 170 0.01 -11.54 17.51
N ALA A 171 1.06 -11.56 16.68
CA ALA A 171 2.45 -11.50 17.13
C ALA A 171 2.75 -10.18 17.86
N CYS A 172 2.24 -9.06 17.35
CA CYS A 172 2.38 -7.74 17.96
C CYS A 172 1.79 -7.70 19.39
N VAL A 173 0.56 -8.16 19.56
CA VAL A 173 -0.12 -8.19 20.86
C VAL A 173 0.58 -9.17 21.81
N ARG A 174 0.97 -10.37 21.35
CA ARG A 174 1.72 -11.34 22.17
C ARG A 174 3.05 -10.79 22.64
N HIS A 175 3.81 -10.12 21.76
CA HIS A 175 5.09 -9.50 22.12
C HIS A 175 4.93 -8.49 23.27
N LEU A 176 3.94 -7.60 23.19
CA LEU A 176 3.66 -6.65 24.27
C LEU A 176 3.19 -7.35 25.57
N TRP A 177 2.39 -8.40 25.45
CA TRP A 177 1.96 -9.20 26.58
C TRP A 177 3.15 -9.91 27.30
N GLU A 178 4.09 -10.46 26.53
CA GLU A 178 5.34 -11.06 27.03
C GLU A 178 6.23 -10.06 27.76
N LEU A 179 6.22 -8.79 27.31
CA LEU A 179 6.85 -7.67 27.99
C LEU A 179 6.12 -7.21 29.27
N GLY A 180 5.02 -7.87 29.65
CA GLY A 180 4.29 -7.61 30.88
C GLY A 180 3.14 -6.61 30.75
N HIS A 181 2.82 -6.11 29.54
CA HIS A 181 1.70 -5.19 29.35
C HIS A 181 0.35 -5.87 29.56
N ARG A 182 -0.58 -5.19 30.22
CA ARG A 182 -1.96 -5.65 30.51
C ARG A 182 -3.02 -4.58 30.24
N GLU A 183 -2.65 -3.34 30.07
CA GLU A 183 -3.52 -2.20 29.79
C GLU A 183 -3.20 -1.64 28.41
N PHE A 184 -4.07 -1.90 27.43
CA PHE A 184 -3.82 -1.64 26.02
C PHE A 184 -4.66 -0.49 25.48
N GLY A 185 -4.02 0.41 24.70
CA GLY A 185 -4.66 1.32 23.76
C GLY A 185 -4.62 0.75 22.35
N LEU A 186 -5.74 0.81 21.64
CA LEU A 186 -5.83 0.40 20.24
C LEU A 186 -6.16 1.64 19.39
N LEU A 187 -5.21 2.09 18.61
CA LEU A 187 -5.42 3.15 17.64
C LEU A 187 -5.63 2.53 16.27
N ALA A 188 -6.89 2.30 15.92
CA ALA A 188 -7.31 1.77 14.63
C ALA A 188 -7.26 2.85 13.54
N GLY A 189 -7.25 2.42 12.27
CA GLY A 189 -7.51 3.31 11.13
C GLY A 189 -9.00 3.66 11.00
N PRO A 190 -9.41 4.34 9.90
CA PRO A 190 -10.80 4.70 9.67
C PRO A 190 -11.74 3.50 9.70
N GLU A 191 -12.92 3.65 10.28
CA GLU A 191 -13.92 2.56 10.36
C GLU A 191 -14.40 2.09 8.98
N SER A 192 -14.37 2.97 7.98
CA SER A 192 -14.69 2.64 6.58
C SER A 192 -13.64 1.76 5.90
N SER A 193 -12.42 1.63 6.46
CA SER A 193 -11.36 0.82 5.88
C SER A 193 -11.51 -0.65 6.26
N VAL A 194 -11.54 -1.54 5.27
CA VAL A 194 -11.56 -3.00 5.46
C VAL A 194 -10.31 -3.45 6.21
N SER A 195 -9.12 -3.02 5.79
CA SER A 195 -7.85 -3.35 6.45
C SER A 195 -7.82 -2.88 7.91
N ALA A 196 -8.35 -1.69 8.22
CA ALA A 196 -8.41 -1.19 9.60
C ALA A 196 -9.29 -2.09 10.48
N ARG A 197 -10.46 -2.49 10.00
CA ARG A 197 -11.36 -3.39 10.73
C ARG A 197 -10.75 -4.78 10.93
N LEU A 198 -10.07 -5.32 9.92
CA LEU A 198 -9.41 -6.62 10.01
C LEU A 198 -8.25 -6.60 11.03
N ARG A 199 -7.44 -5.55 11.04
CA ARG A 199 -6.37 -5.38 12.04
C ARG A 199 -6.95 -5.27 13.45
N LEU A 200 -7.98 -4.44 13.64
CA LEU A 200 -8.65 -4.26 14.93
C LEU A 200 -9.30 -5.57 15.42
N ALA A 201 -9.96 -6.32 14.55
CA ALA A 201 -10.54 -7.62 14.90
C ALA A 201 -9.45 -8.61 15.32
N SER A 202 -8.33 -8.68 14.61
CA SER A 202 -7.20 -9.55 14.93
C SER A 202 -6.53 -9.18 16.27
N TRP A 203 -6.40 -7.89 16.59
CA TRP A 203 -5.90 -7.46 17.90
C TRP A 203 -6.86 -7.86 19.04
N ARG A 204 -8.17 -7.64 18.85
CA ARG A 204 -9.18 -8.02 19.84
C ARG A 204 -9.22 -9.52 20.08
N GLU A 205 -9.11 -10.31 19.03
CA GLU A 205 -9.00 -11.77 19.11
C GLU A 205 -7.76 -12.21 19.90
N ALA A 206 -6.60 -11.61 19.61
CA ALA A 206 -5.35 -11.88 20.32
C ALA A 206 -5.43 -11.47 21.80
N LEU A 207 -5.98 -10.31 22.12
CA LEU A 207 -6.21 -9.87 23.51
C LEU A 207 -7.15 -10.79 24.26
N HIS A 208 -8.24 -11.21 23.62
CA HIS A 208 -9.21 -12.15 24.19
C HIS A 208 -8.55 -13.51 24.50
N SER A 209 -7.74 -14.04 23.57
CA SER A 209 -7.03 -15.31 23.75
C SER A 209 -6.01 -15.27 24.90
N LEU A 210 -5.52 -14.09 25.25
CA LEU A 210 -4.58 -13.84 26.36
C LEU A 210 -5.30 -13.42 27.66
N ASN A 211 -6.63 -13.52 27.71
CA ASN A 211 -7.49 -13.10 28.84
C ASN A 211 -7.29 -11.62 29.25
N ILE A 212 -6.98 -10.75 28.29
CA ILE A 212 -6.91 -9.30 28.51
C ILE A 212 -8.30 -8.69 28.34
N ALA A 213 -8.94 -8.33 29.45
CA ALA A 213 -10.30 -7.79 29.45
C ALA A 213 -10.35 -6.27 29.16
N ARG A 214 -9.24 -5.55 29.33
CA ARG A 214 -9.22 -4.08 29.26
C ARG A 214 -8.39 -3.58 28.07
N SER A 215 -9.10 -3.03 27.09
CA SER A 215 -8.50 -2.26 26.00
C SER A 215 -9.43 -1.12 25.63
N THR A 216 -8.86 0.03 25.31
CA THR A 216 -9.60 1.21 24.81
C THR A 216 -9.27 1.41 23.35
N THR A 217 -10.28 1.62 22.52
CA THR A 217 -10.14 1.78 21.07
C THR A 217 -10.51 3.20 20.67
N VAL A 218 -9.67 3.82 19.84
CA VAL A 218 -9.98 5.07 19.11
C VAL A 218 -9.63 4.89 17.64
N PHE A 219 -10.18 5.76 16.78
CA PHE A 219 -10.02 5.69 15.33
C PHE A 219 -9.31 6.92 14.80
N GLY A 220 -8.26 6.70 14.02
CA GLY A 220 -7.54 7.73 13.29
C GLY A 220 -7.89 7.71 11.80
N ASP A 221 -7.14 8.50 11.01
CA ASP A 221 -7.34 8.70 9.57
C ASP A 221 -6.11 8.33 8.73
N TRP A 222 -5.21 7.53 9.28
CA TRP A 222 -3.90 7.14 8.75
C TRP A 222 -2.80 8.20 8.87
N SER A 223 -3.12 9.46 9.20
CA SER A 223 -2.13 10.53 9.29
C SER A 223 -1.42 10.57 10.65
N ALA A 224 -0.18 11.09 10.67
CA ALA A 224 0.54 11.34 11.92
C ALA A 224 -0.19 12.35 12.83
N ALA A 225 -0.89 13.31 12.23
CA ALA A 225 -1.69 14.29 12.97
C ALA A 225 -2.81 13.61 13.77
N SER A 226 -3.54 12.67 13.15
CA SER A 226 -4.57 11.92 13.88
C SER A 226 -3.97 11.03 14.96
N GLY A 227 -2.82 10.40 14.69
CA GLY A 227 -2.08 9.63 15.68
C GLY A 227 -1.74 10.45 16.92
N TRP A 228 -1.24 11.68 16.71
CA TRP A 228 -0.94 12.62 17.77
C TRP A 228 -2.19 13.01 18.58
N GLN A 229 -3.28 13.44 17.93
CA GLN A 229 -4.51 13.82 18.59
C GLN A 229 -5.15 12.67 19.38
N LYS A 230 -5.22 11.51 18.78
CA LYS A 230 -5.87 10.31 19.37
C LYS A 230 -5.10 9.74 20.55
N THR A 231 -3.82 10.04 20.69
CA THR A 231 -3.04 9.66 21.87
C THR A 231 -3.56 10.35 23.13
N PHE A 232 -3.88 11.65 23.06
CA PHE A 232 -4.46 12.37 24.21
C PHE A 232 -5.83 11.82 24.57
N GLU A 233 -6.67 11.51 23.58
CA GLU A 233 -7.97 10.88 23.79
C GLU A 233 -7.83 9.51 24.47
N LEU A 234 -6.94 8.63 23.99
CA LEU A 234 -6.67 7.33 24.59
C LEU A 234 -6.24 7.45 26.07
N LEU A 235 -5.28 8.33 26.35
CA LEU A 235 -4.75 8.49 27.70
C LEU A 235 -5.75 9.20 28.64
N HIS A 236 -6.66 10.00 28.13
CA HIS A 236 -7.77 10.55 28.89
C HIS A 236 -8.79 9.48 29.26
N LEU A 237 -9.19 8.65 28.30
CA LEU A 237 -10.15 7.56 28.52
C LEU A 237 -9.59 6.46 29.44
N GLN A 238 -8.29 6.17 29.33
CA GLN A 238 -7.63 5.13 30.13
C GLN A 238 -6.21 5.57 30.51
N PRO A 239 -6.02 6.28 31.63
CA PRO A 239 -4.71 6.80 32.04
C PRO A 239 -3.66 5.74 32.36
N ARG A 240 -4.06 4.48 32.55
CA ARG A 240 -3.18 3.34 32.87
C ARG A 240 -2.63 2.62 31.65
N ILE A 241 -2.95 3.06 30.43
CA ILE A 241 -2.40 2.47 29.22
C ILE A 241 -0.88 2.40 29.31
N SER A 242 -0.35 1.20 29.16
CA SER A 242 1.09 0.94 29.15
C SER A 242 1.62 0.54 27.77
N ALA A 243 0.73 0.15 26.84
CA ALA A 243 1.07 -0.14 25.46
C ALA A 243 -0.01 0.37 24.50
N ILE A 244 0.40 0.94 23.38
CA ILE A 244 -0.50 1.37 22.29
C ILE A 244 -0.14 0.61 21.02
N VAL A 245 -1.12 -0.12 20.49
CA VAL A 245 -1.03 -0.80 19.19
C VAL A 245 -1.66 0.11 18.14
N VAL A 246 -0.91 0.44 17.10
CA VAL A 246 -1.28 1.44 16.10
C VAL A 246 -1.40 0.82 14.72
N ALA A 247 -2.45 1.20 13.98
CA ALA A 247 -2.81 0.55 12.72
C ALA A 247 -1.89 0.91 11.53
N ASN A 248 -1.04 1.94 11.63
CA ASN A 248 0.05 2.18 10.69
C ASN A 248 1.21 2.97 11.33
N ASP A 249 2.36 2.96 10.68
CA ASP A 249 3.57 3.63 11.16
C ASP A 249 3.46 5.16 11.16
N GLN A 250 2.68 5.74 10.23
CA GLN A 250 2.47 7.19 10.19
C GLN A 250 1.71 7.68 11.43
N MET A 251 0.63 7.00 11.83
CA MET A 251 -0.05 7.32 13.10
C MET A 251 0.86 7.02 14.30
N ALA A 252 1.67 5.94 14.25
CA ALA A 252 2.61 5.63 15.32
C ALA A 252 3.66 6.72 15.54
N LEU A 253 4.13 7.39 14.47
CA LEU A 253 4.96 8.59 14.57
C LEU A 253 4.26 9.70 15.38
N GLY A 254 2.97 9.93 15.09
CA GLY A 254 2.17 10.88 15.85
C GLY A 254 2.02 10.51 17.33
N VAL A 255 1.79 9.20 17.61
CA VAL A 255 1.73 8.68 18.98
C VAL A 255 3.04 8.92 19.72
N LEU A 256 4.18 8.59 19.12
CA LEU A 256 5.50 8.82 19.73
C LEU A 256 5.75 10.29 20.01
N SER A 257 5.38 11.18 19.10
CA SER A 257 5.47 12.64 19.27
C SER A 257 4.62 13.12 20.44
N ALA A 258 3.37 12.65 20.57
CA ALA A 258 2.49 13.03 21.70
C ALA A 258 3.02 12.52 23.04
N LEU A 259 3.51 11.28 23.10
CA LEU A 259 4.11 10.71 24.31
C LEU A 259 5.37 11.46 24.74
N ALA A 260 6.19 11.91 23.80
CA ALA A 260 7.36 12.74 24.09
C ALA A 260 6.94 14.09 24.73
N GLN A 261 5.91 14.75 24.19
CA GLN A 261 5.36 16.00 24.78
C GLN A 261 4.81 15.79 26.19
N LEU A 262 4.23 14.62 26.46
CA LEU A 262 3.69 14.27 27.78
C LEU A 262 4.76 13.78 28.76
N ASN A 263 6.04 13.77 28.37
CA ASN A 263 7.15 13.21 29.15
C ASN A 263 6.89 11.78 29.62
N ARG A 264 6.18 10.98 28.83
CA ARG A 264 5.90 9.57 29.09
C ARG A 264 7.10 8.71 28.73
N SER A 265 8.23 8.93 29.44
CA SER A 265 9.51 8.23 29.28
C SER A 265 9.94 7.56 30.58
N GLY A 266 10.97 6.71 30.55
CA GLY A 266 11.47 6.01 31.72
C GLY A 266 10.42 5.06 32.33
N SER A 267 10.18 5.14 33.63
CA SER A 267 9.22 4.27 34.35
C SER A 267 7.76 4.50 33.98
N GLN A 268 7.45 5.58 33.24
CA GLN A 268 6.13 5.90 32.72
C GLN A 268 6.05 5.71 31.20
N ALA A 269 7.07 5.12 30.57
CA ALA A 269 7.10 4.89 29.16
C ALA A 269 5.91 4.03 28.69
N VAL A 270 5.27 4.47 27.64
CA VAL A 270 4.21 3.72 26.97
C VAL A 270 4.81 3.05 25.74
N SER A 271 4.76 1.73 25.68
CA SER A 271 5.22 0.98 24.50
C SER A 271 4.33 1.26 23.30
N VAL A 272 4.93 1.40 22.13
CA VAL A 272 4.22 1.68 20.88
C VAL A 272 4.62 0.66 19.83
N THR A 273 3.63 0.12 19.14
CA THR A 273 3.87 -0.70 17.95
C THR A 273 3.11 -0.14 16.76
N GLY A 274 3.72 -0.23 15.57
CA GLY A 274 3.15 0.24 14.32
C GLY A 274 2.72 -0.91 13.40
N TYR A 275 2.48 -0.53 12.13
CA TYR A 275 2.13 -1.43 11.04
C TYR A 275 2.56 -0.80 9.72
N ASP A 276 3.10 -1.55 8.79
CA ASP A 276 3.59 -1.31 7.43
C ASP A 276 5.10 -1.54 7.27
N ASP A 277 5.91 -1.33 8.32
CA ASP A 277 7.38 -1.34 8.28
C ASP A 277 7.94 -0.33 7.26
N THR A 278 7.50 0.93 7.41
CA THR A 278 8.00 2.01 6.56
C THR A 278 9.51 2.17 6.73
N ALA A 279 10.22 2.56 5.65
CA ALA A 279 11.67 2.75 5.69
C ALA A 279 12.12 3.74 6.79
N ASP A 280 11.29 4.75 7.06
CA ASP A 280 11.56 5.77 8.07
C ASP A 280 11.36 5.26 9.50
N SER A 281 10.59 4.18 9.70
CA SER A 281 10.24 3.66 11.04
C SER A 281 11.47 3.19 11.84
N LEU A 282 12.55 2.81 11.13
CA LEU A 282 13.85 2.49 11.73
C LEU A 282 14.51 3.71 12.40
N TYR A 283 14.21 4.91 11.92
CA TYR A 283 14.80 6.18 12.37
C TYR A 283 13.89 6.99 13.27
N PHE A 284 12.73 6.45 13.66
CA PHE A 284 11.90 7.06 14.69
C PHE A 284 12.63 7.07 16.05
N GLN A 285 12.18 7.91 16.95
CA GLN A 285 12.75 8.02 18.31
C GLN A 285 11.70 7.57 19.34
N PRO A 286 11.84 6.35 19.83
CA PRO A 286 12.76 5.28 19.49
C PRO A 286 12.42 4.57 18.15
N PRO A 287 13.36 3.76 17.58
CA PRO A 287 13.06 2.93 16.41
C PRO A 287 11.83 2.05 16.63
N LEU A 288 10.89 2.10 15.68
CA LEU A 288 9.55 1.56 15.86
C LEU A 288 9.49 0.04 15.66
N THR A 289 9.03 -0.68 16.68
CA THR A 289 8.54 -2.06 16.56
C THR A 289 7.26 -2.03 15.73
N THR A 290 7.20 -2.79 14.63
CA THR A 290 6.11 -2.70 13.66
C THR A 290 5.82 -4.03 13.00
N VAL A 291 4.69 -4.14 12.31
CA VAL A 291 4.34 -5.31 11.50
C VAL A 291 4.63 -5.01 10.03
N ALA A 292 5.51 -5.79 9.43
CA ALA A 292 5.89 -5.63 8.03
C ALA A 292 4.83 -6.21 7.08
N GLN A 293 4.52 -5.45 6.04
CA GLN A 293 3.82 -5.86 4.83
C GLN A 293 4.79 -5.79 3.64
N ASP A 294 4.92 -6.88 2.90
CA ASP A 294 5.75 -6.92 1.69
C ASP A 294 4.96 -6.36 0.50
N PHE A 295 4.99 -5.04 0.33
CA PHE A 295 4.30 -4.36 -0.77
C PHE A 295 4.89 -4.72 -2.14
N ASP A 296 6.18 -5.05 -2.23
CA ASP A 296 6.80 -5.49 -3.48
C ASP A 296 6.24 -6.85 -3.91
N LEU A 297 6.17 -7.81 -2.98
CA LEU A 297 5.55 -9.10 -3.22
C LEU A 297 4.06 -8.95 -3.58
N LEU A 298 3.30 -8.06 -2.91
CA LEU A 298 1.90 -7.80 -3.25
C LEU A 298 1.77 -7.29 -4.68
N GLY A 299 2.58 -6.30 -5.08
CA GLY A 299 2.59 -5.75 -6.44
C GLY A 299 2.94 -6.80 -7.49
N LYS A 300 3.96 -7.62 -7.22
CA LYS A 300 4.34 -8.76 -8.07
C LYS A 300 3.17 -9.72 -8.26
N ARG A 301 2.58 -10.19 -7.16
CA ARG A 301 1.47 -11.13 -7.20
C ARG A 301 0.25 -10.55 -7.89
N ALA A 302 -0.07 -9.28 -7.62
CA ALA A 302 -1.18 -8.59 -8.26
C ALA A 302 -1.04 -8.57 -9.79
N VAL A 303 0.14 -8.23 -10.31
CA VAL A 303 0.40 -8.21 -11.76
C VAL A 303 0.34 -9.62 -12.35
N GLU A 304 1.02 -10.60 -11.75
CA GLU A 304 1.01 -12.01 -12.21
C GLU A 304 -0.41 -12.58 -12.25
N ARG A 305 -1.21 -12.34 -11.19
CA ARG A 305 -2.58 -12.85 -11.09
C ARG A 305 -3.54 -12.15 -12.05
N LEU A 306 -3.37 -10.84 -12.24
CA LEU A 306 -4.16 -10.11 -13.23
C LEU A 306 -3.90 -10.62 -14.64
N ILE A 307 -2.63 -10.83 -15.04
CA ILE A 307 -2.26 -11.40 -16.34
C ILE A 307 -2.90 -12.79 -16.52
N ALA A 308 -2.83 -13.65 -15.51
CA ALA A 308 -3.44 -14.96 -15.53
C ALA A 308 -4.98 -14.86 -15.68
N LEU A 309 -5.62 -13.93 -14.97
CA LEU A 309 -7.06 -13.72 -15.04
C LEU A 309 -7.51 -13.19 -16.41
N MET A 310 -6.71 -12.29 -17.02
CA MET A 310 -6.96 -11.79 -18.38
C MET A 310 -6.87 -12.92 -19.43
N ALA A 311 -5.97 -13.88 -19.25
CA ALA A 311 -5.81 -15.04 -20.13
C ALA A 311 -6.88 -16.12 -19.91
N ALA A 312 -7.39 -16.25 -18.67
CA ALA A 312 -8.37 -17.26 -18.28
C ALA A 312 -9.38 -16.67 -17.28
N PRO A 313 -10.45 -16.01 -17.78
CA PRO A 313 -11.43 -15.30 -16.93
C PRO A 313 -12.20 -16.18 -15.94
N GLN A 314 -12.21 -17.49 -16.15
CA GLN A 314 -12.87 -18.46 -15.26
C GLN A 314 -12.05 -18.78 -13.99
N LEU A 315 -10.81 -18.31 -13.89
CA LEU A 315 -9.98 -18.54 -12.71
C LEU A 315 -10.63 -17.94 -11.45
N ARG A 316 -10.45 -18.63 -10.34
CA ARG A 316 -10.82 -18.14 -9.01
C ARG A 316 -9.53 -17.98 -8.22
N ILE A 317 -9.17 -16.73 -7.95
CA ILE A 317 -7.91 -16.37 -7.29
C ILE A 317 -8.24 -15.74 -5.92
N ARG A 318 -7.80 -16.40 -4.85
CA ARG A 318 -7.90 -15.87 -3.48
C ARG A 318 -6.58 -16.16 -2.79
N GLU A 319 -5.66 -15.22 -2.85
CA GLU A 319 -4.30 -15.36 -2.32
C GLU A 319 -4.13 -14.48 -1.08
N LEU A 320 -3.59 -15.08 0.00
CA LEU A 320 -3.23 -14.38 1.22
C LEU A 320 -1.71 -14.34 1.36
N LEU A 321 -1.17 -13.14 1.59
CA LEU A 321 0.24 -12.92 1.80
C LEU A 321 0.50 -12.74 3.31
N PRO A 322 1.58 -13.33 3.84
CA PRO A 322 1.88 -13.24 5.26
C PRO A 322 2.31 -11.84 5.68
N THR A 323 2.08 -11.54 6.95
CA THR A 323 2.65 -10.37 7.64
C THR A 323 3.53 -10.85 8.80
N ARG A 324 4.52 -10.05 9.19
CA ARG A 324 5.47 -10.44 10.24
C ARG A 324 5.81 -9.28 11.16
N LEU A 325 5.99 -9.57 12.45
CA LEU A 325 6.47 -8.61 13.43
C LEU A 325 7.97 -8.33 13.24
N ILE A 326 8.34 -7.06 13.25
CA ILE A 326 9.72 -6.57 13.29
C ILE A 326 9.92 -5.88 14.64
N VAL A 327 10.67 -6.54 15.52
CA VAL A 327 10.96 -6.01 16.86
C VAL A 327 12.10 -5.00 16.77
N ARG A 328 11.87 -3.80 17.33
CA ARG A 328 12.86 -2.73 17.49
C ARG A 328 12.83 -2.18 18.93
N GLN A 329 12.92 -0.86 19.12
CA GLN A 329 13.15 -0.26 20.43
C GLN A 329 11.96 0.51 21.01
N SER A 330 10.79 0.51 20.38
CA SER A 330 9.61 1.24 20.85
C SER A 330 8.70 0.44 21.78
N ALA A 331 9.10 -0.77 22.14
CA ALA A 331 8.41 -1.63 23.09
C ALA A 331 9.36 -2.05 24.20
N TRP A 332 8.98 -1.83 25.46
CA TRP A 332 9.80 -2.07 26.64
C TRP A 332 9.11 -2.99 27.65
N PRO A 333 9.86 -3.73 28.46
CA PRO A 333 9.28 -4.46 29.58
C PRO A 333 8.60 -3.50 30.58
N VAL A 334 7.46 -3.90 31.09
CA VAL A 334 6.86 -3.20 32.25
C VAL A 334 7.75 -3.43 33.44
N ALA A 335 8.29 -2.33 34.04
CA ALA A 335 9.12 -2.43 35.22
C ALA A 335 8.38 -3.17 36.35
N ALA A 336 8.98 -4.22 36.89
CA ALA A 336 8.43 -4.94 38.02
C ALA A 336 8.21 -3.99 39.21
N ALA A 337 7.14 -4.22 39.97
CA ALA A 337 6.84 -3.37 41.14
C ALA A 337 7.98 -3.36 42.16
N GLU A 338 8.76 -4.43 42.26
CA GLU A 338 9.93 -4.56 43.08
C GLU A 338 11.07 -3.64 42.63
N ASP A 339 11.35 -3.53 41.34
CA ASP A 339 12.38 -2.61 40.81
C ASP A 339 12.02 -1.13 41.07
N ARG A 340 10.72 -0.79 41.05
CA ARG A 340 10.26 0.57 41.39
C ARG A 340 10.51 0.90 42.86
N GLN A 341 10.23 -0.02 43.78
CA GLN A 341 10.49 0.18 45.21
C GLN A 341 11.97 0.30 45.48
N GLN A 342 12.80 -0.51 44.84
CA GLN A 342 14.25 -0.49 44.99
C GLN A 342 14.88 0.79 44.44
N THR A 343 14.42 1.27 43.28
CA THR A 343 14.84 2.55 42.70
C THR A 343 14.40 3.73 43.55
N LEU A 344 13.17 3.73 44.09
CA LEU A 344 12.69 4.73 45.04
C LEU A 344 13.45 4.76 46.35
N ALA A 345 13.83 3.59 46.89
CA ALA A 345 14.66 3.47 48.09
C ALA A 345 16.08 4.01 47.85
N GLN A 346 16.67 3.71 46.69
CA GLN A 346 17.96 4.24 46.28
C GLN A 346 17.95 5.75 46.08
N LEU A 347 16.90 6.32 45.43
CA LEU A 347 16.73 7.75 45.28
C LEU A 347 16.55 8.46 46.62
N LYS A 348 15.75 7.90 47.53
CA LYS A 348 15.59 8.45 48.88
C LYS A 348 16.93 8.45 49.66
N ALA A 349 17.67 7.35 49.59
CA ALA A 349 19.00 7.25 50.25
C ALA A 349 20.06 8.19 49.65
N LEU A 350 19.91 8.59 48.35
CA LEU A 350 20.74 9.61 47.70
C LEU A 350 20.37 11.03 48.14
N VAL A 351 19.09 11.32 48.25
CA VAL A 351 18.59 12.63 48.71
C VAL A 351 18.89 12.88 50.18
N GLU A 352 18.87 11.81 51.02
CA GLU A 352 19.25 11.92 52.45
C GLU A 352 20.77 12.13 52.69
N LYS A 353 21.58 11.98 51.65
CA LYS A 353 23.04 12.21 51.68
C LYS A 353 23.46 13.59 51.17
N LEU A 354 22.52 14.38 50.63
CA LEU A 354 22.68 15.77 50.21
C LEU A 354 22.23 16.72 51.30
#